data_e9852d5889e6b793724e1df7e236e65b
#
_entry.id   e9852d5889e6b793724e1df7e236e65b
#
_cell.length_a   1.000
_cell.length_b   1.000
_cell.length_c   1.000
_cell.angle_alpha   90.00
_cell.angle_beta   90.00
_cell.angle_gamma   90.00
#
_symmetry.space_group_name_H-M   'P 1'
#
loop_
_entity.id
_entity.type
_entity.pdbx_description
1 polymer ?
#
loop_
_entity_poly.entity_id
_entity_poly.type
_entity_poly.pdbx_seq_one_letter_code
_entity_poly.pdbx_strand_id
1 'polypeptide(L)'
;MKRMSRRRFVQGAVAAAAMGGAQVRAQQPANRVSGYDHVALPMQNTDAMLAFYRKLGFKLVESATAMSVYVGRNMINFHRPTRWQDPTVTLRAPAAKPPCGDLCFVWDGTAAQLKAWLDAAGAKVEAGPVPRPGGRQADGSSMYIRDPDGNLLEFMIY
;
A
#
# COMPACT_ATOMS: atom_id res chain seq x y z
N MET A 1 43.33 -5.47 -82.10
CA MET A 1 43.38 -4.26 -81.29
C MET A 1 42.11 -3.47 -81.47
N LYS A 2 41.17 -3.48 -80.56
CA LYS A 2 40.01 -2.60 -80.48
C LYS A 2 39.81 -2.14 -79.07
N ARG A 3 39.80 -0.85 -78.84
CA ARG A 3 39.62 -0.15 -77.54
C ARG A 3 38.15 -0.26 -77.10
N MET A 4 37.93 -0.74 -75.87
CA MET A 4 36.62 -0.70 -75.25
C MET A 4 36.44 0.58 -74.48
N SER A 5 35.39 1.31 -74.80
CA SER A 5 34.92 2.56 -74.18
C SER A 5 34.33 2.32 -72.78
N ARG A 6 34.79 3.06 -71.78
CA ARG A 6 34.21 3.07 -70.45
C ARG A 6 33.00 4.01 -70.39
N ARG A 7 31.78 3.42 -70.26
CA ARG A 7 30.58 4.20 -69.95
C ARG A 7 30.59 4.44 -68.42
N ARG A 8 30.60 5.68 -68.04
CA ARG A 8 30.35 6.13 -66.68
C ARG A 8 28.87 6.08 -66.43
N PHE A 9 28.45 5.26 -65.42
CA PHE A 9 27.11 5.29 -64.86
C PHE A 9 27.09 6.41 -63.78
N VAL A 10 26.27 7.43 -64.01
CA VAL A 10 25.93 8.46 -63.01
C VAL A 10 24.76 7.92 -62.20
N GLN A 11 25.03 7.51 -60.99
CA GLN A 11 23.97 7.19 -60.01
C GLN A 11 23.48 8.50 -59.38
N GLY A 12 22.29 8.92 -59.74
CA GLY A 12 21.56 10.00 -59.08
C GLY A 12 21.09 9.52 -57.72
N ALA A 13 21.64 10.11 -56.65
CA ALA A 13 21.13 9.90 -55.29
C ALA A 13 19.83 10.72 -55.08
N VAL A 14 18.72 10.04 -54.96
CA VAL A 14 17.47 10.64 -54.49
C VAL A 14 17.50 10.74 -53.00
N ALA A 15 17.68 11.94 -52.46
CA ALA A 15 17.59 12.23 -51.05
C ALA A 15 16.11 12.22 -50.64
N ALA A 16 15.64 11.14 -49.99
CA ALA A 16 14.34 11.12 -49.35
C ALA A 16 14.43 11.93 -48.05
N ALA A 17 13.84 13.13 -48.06
CA ALA A 17 13.66 13.92 -46.84
C ALA A 17 12.62 13.19 -45.94
N ALA A 18 13.07 12.51 -44.91
CA ALA A 18 12.24 12.00 -43.85
C ALA A 18 11.70 13.19 -43.04
N MET A 19 10.46 13.60 -43.28
CA MET A 19 9.72 14.49 -42.41
C MET A 19 9.41 13.71 -41.10
N GLY A 20 10.31 13.85 -40.12
CA GLY A 20 10.08 13.38 -38.75
C GLY A 20 8.94 14.17 -38.12
N GLY A 21 7.72 13.67 -38.22
CA GLY A 21 6.60 14.18 -37.43
C GLY A 21 6.93 14.03 -35.94
N ALA A 22 7.27 15.12 -35.26
CA ALA A 22 7.36 15.15 -33.82
C ALA A 22 5.98 14.80 -33.28
N GLN A 23 5.80 13.55 -32.85
CA GLN A 23 4.62 13.18 -32.06
C GLN A 23 4.68 13.95 -30.75
N VAL A 24 3.86 15.00 -30.65
CA VAL A 24 3.58 15.68 -29.38
C VAL A 24 2.88 14.65 -28.48
N ARG A 25 3.67 13.97 -27.66
CA ARG A 25 3.13 13.10 -26.63
C ARG A 25 2.39 14.01 -25.64
N ALA A 26 1.06 13.98 -25.67
CA ALA A 26 0.26 14.69 -24.69
C ALA A 26 0.75 14.26 -23.31
N GLN A 27 1.34 15.18 -22.57
CA GLN A 27 1.81 14.95 -21.19
C GLN A 27 0.55 14.69 -20.38
N GLN A 28 0.40 13.49 -19.83
CA GLN A 28 -0.67 13.22 -18.88
C GLN A 28 -0.52 14.19 -17.71
N PRO A 29 -1.63 14.76 -17.20
CA PRO A 29 -1.56 15.65 -16.05
C PRO A 29 -0.85 14.92 -14.89
N ALA A 30 0.13 15.58 -14.30
CA ALA A 30 0.88 15.02 -13.19
C ALA A 30 -0.08 14.63 -12.05
N ASN A 31 0.02 13.40 -11.56
CA ASN A 31 -0.72 12.97 -10.38
C ASN A 31 -0.28 13.83 -9.18
N ARG A 32 -1.23 14.51 -8.54
CA ARG A 32 -0.98 15.35 -7.35
C ARG A 32 -1.29 14.64 -6.03
N VAL A 33 -1.67 13.36 -6.07
CA VAL A 33 -1.82 12.55 -4.85
C VAL A 33 -0.44 12.28 -4.28
N SER A 34 -0.16 12.78 -3.08
CA SER A 34 1.13 12.67 -2.40
C SER A 34 1.23 11.46 -1.46
N GLY A 35 0.12 10.78 -1.20
CA GLY A 35 0.04 9.62 -0.31
C GLY A 35 -1.39 9.37 0.12
N TYR A 36 -1.57 8.49 1.10
CA TYR A 36 -2.87 8.37 1.77
C TYR A 36 -2.80 9.00 3.16
N ASP A 37 -3.92 9.57 3.61
CA ASP A 37 -4.08 10.19 4.92
C ASP A 37 -4.51 9.13 5.96
N HIS A 38 -5.64 8.47 5.70
CA HIS A 38 -6.16 7.41 6.57
C HIS A 38 -6.93 6.35 5.79
N VAL A 39 -7.10 5.21 6.42
CA VAL A 39 -8.05 4.18 6.00
C VAL A 39 -9.17 4.09 7.04
N ALA A 40 -10.41 3.96 6.60
CA ALA A 40 -11.56 3.75 7.48
C ALA A 40 -12.06 2.31 7.39
N LEU A 41 -12.16 1.63 8.53
CA LEU A 41 -12.61 0.24 8.65
C LEU A 41 -13.72 0.15 9.70
N PRO A 42 -14.76 -0.69 9.51
CA PRO A 42 -15.68 -1.00 10.58
C PRO A 42 -15.00 -1.87 11.65
N MET A 43 -15.38 -1.68 12.93
CA MET A 43 -15.03 -2.59 14.01
C MET A 43 -16.26 -3.11 14.72
N GLN A 44 -16.18 -4.30 15.32
CA GLN A 44 -17.26 -4.92 16.07
C GLN A 44 -16.99 -4.91 17.58
N ASN A 45 -15.82 -5.41 17.98
CA ASN A 45 -15.47 -5.64 19.38
C ASN A 45 -14.73 -4.44 19.99
N THR A 46 -15.41 -3.30 20.14
CA THR A 46 -14.82 -2.01 20.50
C THR A 46 -13.85 -2.08 21.66
N ASP A 47 -14.24 -2.65 22.80
CA ASP A 47 -13.40 -2.67 24.02
C ASP A 47 -12.17 -3.56 23.85
N ALA A 48 -12.34 -4.71 23.21
CA ALA A 48 -11.21 -5.61 22.91
C ALA A 48 -10.21 -4.97 21.92
N MET A 49 -10.71 -4.28 20.90
CA MET A 49 -9.89 -3.53 19.93
C MET A 49 -9.09 -2.42 20.61
N LEU A 50 -9.76 -1.64 21.48
CA LEU A 50 -9.10 -0.59 22.27
C LEU A 50 -7.98 -1.16 23.15
N ALA A 51 -8.27 -2.21 23.90
CA ALA A 51 -7.30 -2.85 24.79
C ALA A 51 -6.11 -3.41 24.00
N PHE A 52 -6.36 -4.05 22.87
CA PHE A 52 -5.34 -4.64 22.00
C PHE A 52 -4.38 -3.59 21.43
N TYR A 53 -4.88 -2.55 20.77
CA TYR A 53 -4.02 -1.51 20.17
C TYR A 53 -3.30 -0.66 21.22
N ARG A 54 -3.90 -0.43 22.42
CA ARG A 54 -3.18 0.18 23.56
C ARG A 54 -2.03 -0.69 24.04
N LYS A 55 -2.26 -1.99 24.17
CA LYS A 55 -1.23 -2.93 24.62
C LYS A 55 -0.08 -3.06 23.63
N LEU A 56 -0.34 -2.92 22.34
CA LEU A 56 0.67 -2.77 21.31
C LEU A 56 1.38 -1.39 21.34
N GLY A 57 0.97 -0.46 22.19
CA GLY A 57 1.62 0.84 22.35
C GLY A 57 1.28 1.87 21.27
N PHE A 58 0.23 1.64 20.46
CA PHE A 58 -0.22 2.65 19.51
C PHE A 58 -0.87 3.85 20.19
N LYS A 59 -0.65 5.05 19.62
CA LYS A 59 -1.40 6.23 20.02
C LYS A 59 -2.84 6.11 19.54
N LEU A 60 -3.79 6.19 20.49
CA LEU A 60 -5.22 6.12 20.20
C LEU A 60 -5.91 7.45 20.49
N VAL A 61 -6.90 7.79 19.67
CA VAL A 61 -7.88 8.85 19.94
C VAL A 61 -9.27 8.27 19.77
N GLU A 62 -10.13 8.48 20.76
CA GLU A 62 -11.48 7.94 20.79
C GLU A 62 -12.53 9.01 20.61
N SER A 63 -13.63 8.65 19.97
CA SER A 63 -14.87 9.41 19.90
C SER A 63 -16.08 8.48 20.14
N ALA A 64 -17.27 9.05 20.20
CA ALA A 64 -18.51 8.27 20.29
C ALA A 64 -18.71 7.32 19.10
N THR A 65 -18.11 7.60 17.94
CA THR A 65 -18.36 6.88 16.69
C THR A 65 -17.13 6.18 16.11
N ALA A 66 -15.92 6.42 16.66
CA ALA A 66 -14.70 5.87 16.11
C ALA A 66 -13.58 5.72 17.16
N MET A 67 -12.62 4.84 16.84
CA MET A 67 -11.29 4.74 17.43
C MET A 67 -10.27 5.00 16.33
N SER A 68 -9.43 6.01 16.51
CA SER A 68 -8.34 6.32 15.58
C SER A 68 -7.02 5.78 16.12
N VAL A 69 -6.36 4.94 15.35
CA VAL A 69 -5.02 4.35 15.62
C VAL A 69 -4.00 5.08 14.77
N TYR A 70 -3.05 5.79 15.37
CA TYR A 70 -2.04 6.55 14.65
C TYR A 70 -0.81 5.71 14.35
N VAL A 71 -0.41 5.71 13.08
CA VAL A 71 0.77 5.01 12.56
C VAL A 71 1.64 6.02 11.83
N GLY A 72 2.67 6.53 12.51
CA GLY A 72 3.47 7.64 11.98
C GLY A 72 2.61 8.87 11.70
N ARG A 73 2.53 9.28 10.42
CA ARG A 73 1.72 10.42 9.96
C ARG A 73 0.34 10.02 9.42
N ASN A 74 0.07 8.73 9.37
CA ASN A 74 -1.18 8.16 8.86
C ASN A 74 -2.06 7.65 10.00
N MET A 75 -3.29 7.29 9.70
CA MET A 75 -4.25 6.85 10.69
C MET A 75 -5.09 5.67 10.16
N ILE A 76 -5.44 4.75 11.05
CA ILE A 76 -6.53 3.80 10.84
C ILE A 76 -7.70 4.30 11.66
N ASN A 77 -8.82 4.57 11.00
CA ASN A 77 -10.03 5.05 11.65
C ASN A 77 -11.05 3.90 11.75
N PHE A 78 -11.07 3.23 12.88
CA PHE A 78 -12.04 2.17 13.13
C PHE A 78 -13.39 2.74 13.53
N HIS A 79 -14.39 2.60 12.67
CA HIS A 79 -15.76 3.04 12.91
C HIS A 79 -16.47 2.06 13.86
N ARG A 80 -17.03 2.58 14.97
CA ARG A 80 -17.81 1.80 15.93
C ARG A 80 -19.14 1.30 15.32
N PRO A 81 -19.77 0.26 15.89
CA PRO A 81 -21.06 -0.24 15.41
C PRO A 81 -22.13 0.85 15.29
N THR A 82 -22.15 1.81 16.22
CA THR A 82 -23.08 2.96 16.20
C THR A 82 -22.94 3.84 14.95
N ARG A 83 -21.80 3.77 14.23
CA ARG A 83 -21.55 4.54 12.99
C ARG A 83 -21.74 3.68 11.75
N TRP A 84 -21.05 2.52 11.68
CA TRP A 84 -21.04 1.77 10.41
C TRP A 84 -22.32 0.97 10.18
N GLN A 85 -23.11 0.69 11.23
CA GLN A 85 -24.44 0.05 11.14
C GLN A 85 -25.57 1.07 10.95
N ASP A 86 -25.32 2.36 11.12
CA ASP A 86 -26.31 3.40 10.90
C ASP A 86 -26.65 3.53 9.40
N PRO A 87 -27.89 3.24 8.98
CA PRO A 87 -28.28 3.30 7.57
C PRO A 87 -28.24 4.72 6.98
N THR A 88 -28.21 5.76 7.82
CA THR A 88 -28.10 7.17 7.38
C THR A 88 -26.66 7.54 7.02
N VAL A 89 -25.66 6.78 7.44
CA VAL A 89 -24.25 6.99 7.11
C VAL A 89 -23.94 6.32 5.77
N THR A 90 -24.11 7.07 4.68
CA THR A 90 -23.95 6.56 3.30
C THR A 90 -22.53 6.68 2.75
N LEU A 91 -21.71 7.62 3.27
CA LEU A 91 -20.32 7.82 2.83
C LEU A 91 -19.39 6.79 3.48
N ARG A 92 -19.51 5.55 3.03
CA ARG A 92 -18.68 4.40 3.43
C ARG A 92 -18.65 3.34 2.34
N ALA A 93 -17.72 2.39 2.41
CA ALA A 93 -17.75 1.21 1.57
C ALA A 93 -18.98 0.35 1.96
N PRO A 94 -19.99 0.19 1.09
CA PRO A 94 -21.30 -0.34 1.48
C PRO A 94 -21.27 -1.80 1.93
N ALA A 95 -20.33 -2.61 1.42
CA ALA A 95 -20.17 -4.01 1.76
C ALA A 95 -19.17 -4.28 2.90
N ALA A 96 -18.47 -3.25 3.41
CA ALA A 96 -17.48 -3.44 4.46
C ALA A 96 -18.13 -3.84 5.78
N LYS A 97 -17.68 -4.97 6.31
CA LYS A 97 -18.07 -5.54 7.63
C LYS A 97 -16.83 -6.11 8.30
N PRO A 98 -16.72 -6.10 9.64
CA PRO A 98 -15.63 -6.79 10.33
C PRO A 98 -15.66 -8.31 10.13
N PRO A 99 -14.50 -8.99 9.94
CA PRO A 99 -13.19 -8.40 9.58
C PRO A 99 -13.13 -8.02 8.10
N CYS A 100 -12.47 -6.92 7.77
CA CYS A 100 -12.24 -6.55 6.37
C CYS A 100 -10.88 -5.83 6.17
N GLY A 101 -10.07 -5.75 7.23
CA GLY A 101 -8.73 -5.15 7.18
C GLY A 101 -7.67 -6.20 6.88
N ASP A 102 -6.77 -5.84 5.95
CA ASP A 102 -5.47 -6.47 5.72
C ASP A 102 -4.45 -5.33 5.66
N LEU A 103 -3.70 -5.16 6.74
CA LEU A 103 -2.91 -3.95 7.01
C LEU A 103 -1.45 -4.32 7.19
N CYS A 104 -0.57 -3.71 6.38
CA CYS A 104 0.86 -3.91 6.47
C CYS A 104 1.54 -2.69 7.10
N PHE A 105 2.26 -2.91 8.19
CA PHE A 105 3.09 -1.93 8.88
C PHE A 105 4.56 -2.20 8.60
N VAL A 106 5.37 -1.15 8.57
CA VAL A 106 6.82 -1.33 8.55
C VAL A 106 7.33 -1.40 9.99
N TRP A 107 8.08 -2.46 10.30
CA TRP A 107 8.80 -2.62 11.55
C TRP A 107 10.23 -2.12 11.41
N ASP A 108 10.63 -1.19 12.28
CA ASP A 108 12.00 -0.70 12.35
C ASP A 108 12.76 -1.49 13.42
N GLY A 109 13.42 -2.57 13.00
CA GLY A 109 14.15 -3.47 13.87
C GLY A 109 14.27 -4.88 13.31
N THR A 110 14.78 -5.80 14.14
CA THR A 110 14.95 -7.21 13.75
C THR A 110 13.68 -8.03 13.97
N ALA A 111 13.60 -9.20 13.33
CA ALA A 111 12.51 -10.16 13.53
C ALA A 111 12.43 -10.65 15.00
N ALA A 112 13.57 -10.79 15.67
CA ALA A 112 13.61 -11.17 17.10
C ALA A 112 13.00 -10.10 17.99
N GLN A 113 13.31 -8.82 17.73
CA GLN A 113 12.71 -7.68 18.45
C GLN A 113 11.21 -7.56 18.21
N LEU A 114 10.77 -7.76 16.96
CA LEU A 114 9.34 -7.79 16.63
C LEU A 114 8.62 -8.90 17.38
N LYS A 115 9.18 -10.13 17.36
CA LYS A 115 8.60 -11.25 18.09
C LYS A 115 8.50 -10.96 19.60
N ALA A 116 9.54 -10.44 20.20
CA ALA A 116 9.54 -10.09 21.62
C ALA A 116 8.48 -9.03 21.97
N TRP A 117 8.31 -8.02 21.12
CA TRP A 117 7.27 -7.01 21.29
C TRP A 117 5.87 -7.58 21.16
N LEU A 118 5.61 -8.46 20.19
CA LEU A 118 4.33 -9.15 20.01
C LEU A 118 4.03 -10.08 21.20
N ASP A 119 5.01 -10.85 21.68
CA ASP A 119 4.88 -11.73 22.84
C ASP A 119 4.52 -10.93 24.10
N ALA A 120 5.21 -9.79 24.34
CA ALA A 120 4.92 -8.90 25.48
C ALA A 120 3.50 -8.32 25.42
N ALA A 121 2.98 -8.07 24.22
CA ALA A 121 1.61 -7.67 24.00
C ALA A 121 0.61 -8.85 24.10
N GLY A 122 1.09 -10.10 24.16
CA GLY A 122 0.25 -11.31 24.12
C GLY A 122 -0.41 -11.52 22.78
N ALA A 123 0.15 -10.94 21.70
CA ALA A 123 -0.32 -11.10 20.35
C ALA A 123 0.24 -12.42 19.76
N LYS A 124 -0.64 -13.31 19.31
CA LYS A 124 -0.24 -14.60 18.76
C LYS A 124 0.25 -14.42 17.33
N VAL A 125 1.50 -14.78 17.05
CA VAL A 125 2.02 -14.86 15.69
C VAL A 125 1.39 -16.04 14.96
N GLU A 126 0.71 -15.79 13.83
CA GLU A 126 0.12 -16.83 12.97
C GLU A 126 1.12 -17.36 11.95
N ALA A 127 1.97 -16.48 11.41
CA ALA A 127 3.01 -16.84 10.45
C ALA A 127 4.18 -15.87 10.52
N GLY A 128 5.36 -16.32 10.11
CA GLY A 128 6.56 -15.51 9.97
C GLY A 128 7.72 -15.90 10.88
N PRO A 129 8.93 -15.36 10.58
CA PRO A 129 9.18 -14.50 9.43
C PRO A 129 9.09 -15.26 8.10
N VAL A 130 8.42 -14.68 7.10
CA VAL A 130 8.31 -15.22 5.75
C VAL A 130 8.70 -14.17 4.71
N PRO A 131 9.42 -14.52 3.64
CA PRO A 131 9.79 -13.58 2.58
C PRO A 131 8.55 -12.98 1.91
N ARG A 132 8.57 -11.67 1.67
CA ARG A 132 7.49 -10.94 0.98
C ARG A 132 8.06 -9.77 0.17
N PRO A 133 7.50 -9.50 -1.03
CA PRO A 133 7.71 -8.21 -1.68
C PRO A 133 6.98 -7.12 -0.90
N GLY A 134 7.63 -5.99 -0.69
CA GLY A 134 7.08 -4.89 0.09
C GLY A 134 6.71 -3.66 -0.74
N GLY A 135 5.92 -2.77 -0.16
CA GLY A 135 5.46 -1.53 -0.78
C GLY A 135 6.59 -0.54 -1.14
N ARG A 136 7.81 -0.74 -0.62
CA ARG A 136 9.01 0.03 -0.98
C ARG A 136 9.68 -0.44 -2.27
N GLN A 137 9.05 -1.36 -3.04
CA GLN A 137 9.62 -2.01 -4.23
C GLN A 137 10.91 -2.79 -3.89
N ALA A 138 10.98 -3.32 -2.67
CA ALA A 138 12.09 -4.14 -2.16
C ALA A 138 11.53 -5.36 -1.46
N ASP A 139 12.29 -6.44 -1.49
CA ASP A 139 11.97 -7.64 -0.74
C ASP A 139 12.30 -7.45 0.75
N GLY A 140 11.50 -8.07 1.60
CA GLY A 140 11.69 -8.09 3.03
C GLY A 140 11.16 -9.41 3.61
N SER A 141 10.90 -9.41 4.91
CA SER A 141 10.22 -10.52 5.58
C SER A 141 9.11 -10.01 6.47
N SER A 142 8.04 -10.78 6.60
CA SER A 142 6.85 -10.36 7.35
C SER A 142 6.48 -11.34 8.44
N MET A 143 5.95 -10.81 9.55
CA MET A 143 5.21 -11.55 10.56
C MET A 143 3.75 -11.12 10.57
N TYR A 144 2.88 -12.06 10.86
CA TYR A 144 1.42 -11.88 10.79
C TYR A 144 0.76 -12.19 12.11
N ILE A 145 -0.16 -11.33 12.54
CA ILE A 145 -1.06 -11.52 13.69
C ILE A 145 -2.48 -11.14 13.29
N ARG A 146 -3.44 -11.38 14.18
CA ARG A 146 -4.80 -10.84 14.07
C ARG A 146 -5.17 -9.96 15.23
N ASP A 147 -5.95 -8.93 14.93
CA ASP A 147 -6.61 -8.14 15.96
C ASP A 147 -7.88 -8.87 16.48
N PRO A 148 -8.53 -8.37 17.54
CA PRO A 148 -9.71 -9.01 18.13
C PRO A 148 -10.94 -9.12 17.21
N ASP A 149 -11.01 -8.32 16.16
CA ASP A 149 -12.06 -8.43 15.14
C ASP A 149 -11.69 -9.42 14.03
N GLY A 150 -10.43 -9.92 14.00
CA GLY A 150 -9.92 -10.86 13.02
C GLY A 150 -9.26 -10.20 11.81
N ASN A 151 -9.06 -8.88 11.80
CA ASN A 151 -8.29 -8.22 10.74
C ASN A 151 -6.84 -8.74 10.74
N LEU A 152 -6.28 -8.92 9.55
CA LEU A 152 -4.88 -9.34 9.40
C LEU A 152 -3.96 -8.13 9.56
N LEU A 153 -2.96 -8.28 10.43
CA LEU A 153 -1.92 -7.29 10.64
C LEU A 153 -0.58 -7.92 10.25
N GLU A 154 0.04 -7.36 9.25
CA GLU A 154 1.36 -7.73 8.75
C GLU A 154 2.39 -6.73 9.28
N PHE A 155 3.55 -7.20 9.71
CA PHE A 155 4.69 -6.39 10.08
C PHE A 155 5.86 -6.72 9.16
N MET A 156 6.15 -5.81 8.23
CA MET A 156 7.21 -5.94 7.23
C MET A 156 8.53 -5.42 7.78
N ILE A 157 9.57 -6.23 7.67
CA ILE A 157 10.98 -5.95 8.02
C ILE A 157 11.76 -5.89 6.71
N TYR A 158 12.44 -4.78 6.45
CA TYR A 158 13.33 -4.61 5.30
C TYR A 158 14.78 -4.80 5.65
#